data_805f1d1662624ff1751c4d937b2a4ca8
#
_entry.id   805f1d1662624ff1751c4d937b2a4ca8
#
_cell.length_a   1.000
_cell.length_b   1.000
_cell.length_c   1.000
_cell.angle_alpha   90.00
_cell.angle_beta   90.00
_cell.angle_gamma   90.00
#
_symmetry.space_group_name_H-M   'P 1'
#
loop_
_entity.id
_entity.type
_entity.pdbx_description
1 polymer ?
#
loop_
_entity_poly.entity_id
_entity_poly.type
_entity_poly.pdbx_seq_one_letter_code
_entity_poly.pdbx_strand_id
1 'polypeptide(L)' 'VYVTNKNVYVIYNGETAVDNPELGRYILKYNWDGNLLHQYKFDMGLRSLAVDEATGTIFFVGYVNDEMKLFFGNL' A
#
# COMPACT_ATOMS: atom_id res chain seq x y z
N VAL A 1 5.35 -1.33 -6.02
CA VAL A 1 4.44 -0.62 -6.93
C VAL A 1 3.46 -1.60 -7.55
N TYR A 2 2.20 -1.29 -7.51
CA TYR A 2 1.14 -2.05 -8.16
C TYR A 2 0.39 -1.14 -9.12
N VAL A 3 0.22 -1.57 -10.36
CA VAL A 3 -0.43 -0.75 -11.37
C VAL A 3 -1.68 -1.43 -11.90
N THR A 4 -2.68 -0.61 -12.18
CA THR A 4 -3.92 -1.03 -12.84
C THR A 4 -4.11 -0.20 -14.11
N ASN A 5 -5.18 -0.45 -14.85
CA ASN A 5 -5.50 0.36 -16.03
C ASN A 5 -5.81 1.82 -15.67
N LYS A 6 -6.19 2.09 -14.44
CA LYS A 6 -6.64 3.42 -14.01
C LYS A 6 -5.67 4.13 -13.09
N ASN A 7 -4.93 3.37 -12.25
CA ASN A 7 -4.16 3.97 -11.17
C ASN A 7 -2.84 3.27 -10.93
N VAL A 8 -1.96 3.97 -10.21
CA VAL A 8 -0.68 3.45 -9.74
C VAL A 8 -0.69 3.52 -8.21
N TYR A 9 -0.34 2.41 -7.56
CA TYR A 9 -0.29 2.31 -6.12
C TYR A 9 1.14 2.06 -5.67
N VAL A 10 1.60 2.82 -4.68
CA VAL A 10 2.97 2.75 -4.18
C VAL A 10 2.94 2.55 -2.67
N ILE A 11 3.68 1.56 -2.17
CA ILE A 11 3.92 1.42 -0.75
C ILE A 11 5.08 2.36 -0.39
N TYR A 12 4.86 3.23 0.59
CA TYR A 12 5.81 4.26 0.96
C TYR A 12 6.05 4.24 2.46
N ASN A 13 7.31 4.32 2.87
CA ASN A 13 7.68 4.26 4.28
C ASN A 13 7.34 5.56 5.01
N GLY A 14 7.55 6.72 4.40
CA GLY A 14 7.29 8.00 5.05
C GLY A 14 8.33 8.43 6.07
N GLU A 15 9.27 7.56 6.42
CA GLU A 15 10.32 7.83 7.40
C GLU A 15 11.68 7.52 6.79
N THR A 16 12.75 7.96 7.49
CA THR A 16 14.10 7.59 7.07
C THR A 16 14.27 6.08 7.16
N ALA A 17 14.99 5.50 6.21
CA ALA A 17 15.13 4.06 6.05
C ALA A 17 15.96 3.38 7.16
N VAL A 18 16.03 3.98 8.35
CA VAL A 18 16.90 3.50 9.43
C VAL A 18 16.30 2.32 10.16
N ASP A 19 14.98 2.31 10.37
CA ASP A 19 14.34 1.30 11.22
C ASP A 19 13.85 0.07 10.46
N ASN A 20 13.22 0.22 9.30
CA ASN A 20 12.76 -0.88 8.48
C ASN A 20 12.62 -0.44 7.04
N PRO A 21 13.72 -0.42 6.27
CA PRO A 21 13.70 0.10 4.89
C PRO A 21 12.83 -0.73 3.94
N GLU A 22 12.49 -1.95 4.33
CA GLU A 22 11.70 -2.85 3.48
C GLU A 22 10.20 -2.77 3.72
N LEU A 23 9.75 -2.09 4.79
CA LEU A 23 8.35 -2.04 5.17
C LEU A 23 7.82 -0.61 5.08
N GLY A 24 6.80 -0.43 4.26
CA GLY A 24 6.10 0.84 4.17
C GLY A 24 4.97 0.93 5.18
N ARG A 25 4.51 2.15 5.46
CA ARG A 25 3.37 2.41 6.33
C ARG A 25 2.26 3.15 5.64
N TYR A 26 2.48 3.52 4.38
CA TYR A 26 1.51 4.27 3.58
C TYR A 26 1.32 3.58 2.24
N ILE A 27 0.12 3.69 1.72
CA ILE A 27 -0.16 3.37 0.32
C ILE A 27 -0.57 4.67 -0.35
N LEU A 28 0.15 5.04 -1.41
CA LEU A 28 -0.13 6.24 -2.18
C LEU A 28 -0.80 5.83 -3.48
N LYS A 29 -1.93 6.45 -3.78
CA LYS A 29 -2.69 6.20 -5.01
C LYS A 29 -2.52 7.38 -5.95
N TYR A 30 -1.98 7.11 -7.13
CA TYR A 30 -1.80 8.11 -8.18
C TYR A 30 -2.62 7.76 -9.40
N ASN A 31 -3.02 8.79 -10.17
CA ASN A 31 -3.51 8.55 -11.52
C ASN A 31 -2.31 8.45 -12.48
N TRP A 32 -2.57 8.12 -13.75
CA TRP A 32 -1.51 7.97 -14.74
C TRP A 32 -0.87 9.30 -15.17
N ASP A 33 -1.45 10.44 -14.78
CA ASP A 33 -0.87 11.77 -15.00
C ASP A 33 0.13 12.14 -13.89
N GLY A 34 0.29 11.28 -12.89
CA GLY A 34 1.23 11.51 -11.80
C GLY A 34 0.65 12.29 -10.63
N ASN A 35 -0.67 12.51 -10.61
CA ASN A 35 -1.32 13.23 -9.51
C ASN A 35 -1.65 12.29 -8.37
N LEU A 36 -1.30 12.69 -7.14
CA LEU A 36 -1.66 11.94 -5.93
C LEU A 36 -3.16 12.11 -5.68
N LEU A 37 -3.90 11.00 -5.71
CA LEU A 37 -5.34 10.99 -5.50
C LEU A 37 -5.71 10.71 -4.07
N HIS A 38 -4.97 9.83 -3.40
CA HIS A 38 -5.28 9.42 -2.04
C HIS A 38 -4.05 8.86 -1.35
N GLN A 39 -4.05 8.99 -0.02
CA GLN A 39 -2.99 8.43 0.83
C GLN A 39 -3.66 7.64 1.94
N TYR A 40 -3.29 6.36 2.04
CA TYR A 40 -3.77 5.47 3.11
C TYR A 40 -2.65 5.26 4.11
N LYS A 41 -2.96 5.44 5.41
CA LYS A 41 -1.99 5.24 6.48
C LYS A 41 -2.34 3.98 7.27
N PHE A 42 -1.32 3.19 7.61
CA PHE A 42 -1.47 1.96 8.36
C PHE A 42 -0.59 1.95 9.60
N ASP A 43 -1.04 1.24 10.64
CA ASP A 43 -0.27 1.09 11.88
C ASP A 43 0.72 -0.05 11.82
N MET A 44 0.78 -0.77 10.72
CA MET A 44 1.65 -1.94 10.54
C MET A 44 2.60 -1.72 9.37
N GLY A 45 3.69 -2.47 9.35
CA GLY A 45 4.59 -2.49 8.20
C GLY A 45 3.95 -3.25 7.05
N LEU A 46 3.91 -2.65 5.86
CA LEU A 46 3.33 -3.24 4.66
C LEU A 46 4.44 -3.83 3.79
N ARG A 47 4.20 -5.03 3.27
CA ARG A 47 5.17 -5.73 2.41
C ARG A 47 4.78 -5.64 0.93
N SER A 48 3.52 -5.92 0.63
CA SER A 48 3.04 -5.91 -0.75
C SER A 48 1.56 -5.61 -0.79
N LEU A 49 1.07 -5.28 -1.97
CA LEU A 49 -0.36 -4.99 -2.16
C LEU A 49 -0.83 -5.46 -3.53
N ALA A 50 -2.13 -5.68 -3.64
CA ALA A 50 -2.82 -5.90 -4.89
C ALA A 50 -4.18 -5.21 -4.81
N VAL A 51 -4.70 -4.75 -5.93
CA VAL A 51 -5.94 -4.00 -5.97
C VAL A 51 -6.87 -4.59 -7.02
N ASP A 52 -8.12 -4.82 -6.62
CA ASP A 52 -9.21 -5.15 -7.53
C ASP A 52 -10.13 -3.95 -7.63
N GLU A 53 -9.94 -3.15 -8.68
CA GLU A 53 -10.73 -1.93 -8.86
C GLU A 53 -12.16 -2.21 -9.28
N ALA A 54 -12.43 -3.39 -9.85
CA ALA A 54 -13.79 -3.75 -10.24
C ALA A 54 -14.70 -3.92 -9.02
N THR A 55 -14.15 -4.46 -7.92
CA THR A 55 -14.90 -4.62 -6.67
C THR A 55 -14.60 -3.52 -5.65
N GLY A 56 -13.60 -2.67 -5.92
CA GLY A 56 -13.16 -1.66 -4.96
C GLY A 56 -12.44 -2.24 -3.77
N THR A 57 -11.73 -3.36 -3.94
CA THR A 57 -11.06 -4.07 -2.85
C THR A 57 -9.55 -3.92 -2.97
N ILE A 58 -8.90 -3.64 -1.85
CA ILE A 58 -7.45 -3.68 -1.74
C ILE A 58 -7.05 -4.86 -0.88
N PHE A 59 -6.03 -5.61 -1.34
CA PHE A 59 -5.41 -6.70 -0.60
C PHE A 59 -3.99 -6.30 -0.27
N PHE A 60 -3.56 -6.58 0.95
CA PHE A 60 -2.18 -6.25 1.33
C PHE A 60 -1.64 -7.24 2.34
N VAL A 61 -0.32 -7.40 2.33
CA VAL A 61 0.40 -8.23 3.28
C VAL A 61 1.11 -7.30 4.25
N GLY A 62 0.88 -7.49 5.54
CA GLY A 62 1.47 -6.68 6.57
C GLY A 62 2.03 -7.52 7.71
N TYR A 63 2.87 -6.89 8.54
CA TYR A 63 3.43 -7.52 9.73
C TYR A 63 2.67 -7.07 10.96
N VAL A 64 2.17 -8.05 11.72
CA VAL A 64 1.52 -7.83 13.01
C VAL A 64 2.11 -8.82 13.99
N ASN A 65 2.70 -8.33 15.09
CA ASN A 65 3.36 -9.16 16.11
C ASN A 65 4.41 -10.11 15.49
N ASP A 66 5.25 -9.57 14.61
CA ASP A 66 6.30 -10.30 13.91
C ASP A 66 5.79 -11.42 13.00
N GLU A 67 4.50 -11.45 12.70
CA GLU A 67 3.91 -12.39 11.77
C GLU A 67 3.39 -11.69 10.52
N MET A 68 3.59 -12.33 9.38
CA MET A 68 3.10 -11.84 8.10
C MET A 68 1.66 -12.33 7.90
N LYS A 69 0.74 -11.40 7.65
CA LYS A 69 -0.68 -11.72 7.47
C LYS A 69 -1.24 -11.03 6.25
N LEU A 70 -2.23 -11.68 5.64
CA LEU A 70 -2.97 -11.11 4.50
C LEU A 70 -4.21 -10.38 5.04
N PHE A 71 -4.37 -9.15 4.59
CA PHE A 71 -5.51 -8.31 4.94
C PHE A 71 -6.23 -7.86 3.68
N PHE A 72 -7.48 -7.47 3.84
CA PHE A 72 -8.22 -6.84 2.75
C PHE A 72 -9.14 -5.75 3.31
N GLY A 73 -9.47 -4.80 2.45
CA GLY A 73 -10.33 -3.69 2.81
C GLY A 73 -10.91 -3.02 1.58
N ASN A 74 -11.70 -1.99 1.80
CA ASN A 74 -12.29 -1.20 0.72
C ASN A 74 -11.39 -0.03 0.35
N LEU A 75 -11.35 0.26 -0.93
CA LEU A 75 -10.68 1.46 -1.43
C LEU A 75 -11.41 2.73 -0.99
#